data_9299130befd17df26f5f287b8a2d929a
#
_entry.id   9299130befd17df26f5f287b8a2d929a
#
_cell.length_a   1.000
_cell.length_b   1.000
_cell.length_c   1.000
_cell.angle_alpha   90.00
_cell.angle_beta   90.00
_cell.angle_gamma   90.00
#
_symmetry.space_group_name_H-M   'P 1'
#
loop_
_entity.id
_entity.type
_entity.pdbx_description
1 polymer ?
#
loop_
_entity_poly.entity_id
_entity_poly.type
_entity_poly.pdbx_seq_one_letter_code
_entity_poly.pdbx_strand_id
1 'polypeptide(L)'
;MDFQDCIDFVLKNPNGFAATSEGDQPHVRPLTVWRADETGIYFYLPKFKSVYRQLRENPKIEIAFLQPPAPQDVIALPVIGTVASTGTLLRITGCLECLEDAGTRKRLFDLHPWLKQLGDGTDNPMIAVFRISAGEFSFWTLTNNSESNPA
;
A
#
# COMPACT_ATOMS: atom_id res chain seq x y z
N MET A 1 7.95 -16.46 -5.90
CA MET A 1 7.21 -15.22 -6.19
C MET A 1 8.24 -14.11 -6.35
N ASP A 2 8.11 -13.35 -7.41
CA ASP A 2 9.02 -12.26 -7.76
C ASP A 2 8.32 -10.89 -7.61
N PHE A 3 9.01 -9.81 -7.99
CA PHE A 3 8.45 -8.47 -7.88
C PHE A 3 7.24 -8.25 -8.81
N GLN A 4 7.18 -8.95 -9.94
CA GLN A 4 6.04 -8.89 -10.85
C GLN A 4 4.79 -9.51 -10.21
N ASP A 5 4.93 -10.62 -9.49
CA ASP A 5 3.81 -11.21 -8.71
C ASP A 5 3.26 -10.22 -7.68
N CYS A 6 4.16 -9.44 -7.05
CA CYS A 6 3.80 -8.39 -6.10
C CYS A 6 3.00 -7.27 -6.79
N ILE A 7 3.47 -6.78 -7.95
CA ILE A 7 2.77 -5.77 -8.76
C ILE A 7 1.37 -6.27 -9.14
N ASP A 8 1.27 -7.49 -9.67
CA ASP A 8 0.01 -8.07 -10.11
C ASP A 8 -0.98 -8.25 -8.95
N PHE A 9 -0.49 -8.64 -7.78
CA PHE A 9 -1.30 -8.75 -6.57
C PHE A 9 -1.84 -7.40 -6.12
N VAL A 10 -0.98 -6.38 -6.06
CA VAL A 10 -1.37 -5.02 -5.65
C VAL A 10 -2.35 -4.39 -6.62
N LEU A 11 -2.17 -4.58 -7.94
CA LEU A 11 -3.10 -4.07 -8.95
C LEU A 11 -4.50 -4.71 -8.86
N LYS A 12 -4.58 -5.97 -8.43
CA LYS A 12 -5.86 -6.66 -8.17
C LYS A 12 -6.47 -6.25 -6.83
N ASN A 13 -5.65 -5.88 -5.84
CA ASN A 13 -6.05 -5.56 -4.47
C ASN A 13 -5.43 -4.22 -4.05
N PRO A 14 -5.82 -3.08 -4.67
CA PRO A 14 -5.11 -1.81 -4.50
C PRO A 14 -5.30 -1.14 -3.14
N ASN A 15 -6.24 -1.62 -2.33
CA ASN A 15 -6.51 -1.08 -1.00
C ASN A 15 -5.76 -1.89 0.05
N GLY A 16 -4.85 -1.24 0.76
CA GLY A 16 -4.06 -1.85 1.83
C GLY A 16 -4.15 -1.07 3.13
N PHE A 17 -3.48 -1.59 4.14
CA PHE A 17 -3.29 -0.93 5.43
C PHE A 17 -1.81 -0.63 5.61
N ALA A 18 -1.51 0.64 5.82
CA ALA A 18 -0.14 1.12 5.97
C ALA A 18 0.17 1.39 7.44
N ALA A 19 1.27 0.84 7.93
CA ALA A 19 1.85 1.11 9.23
C ALA A 19 3.01 2.09 9.11
N THR A 20 2.99 3.12 9.94
CA THR A 20 4.07 4.11 10.13
C THR A 20 4.34 4.28 11.61
N SER A 21 5.42 4.95 11.97
CA SER A 21 5.71 5.27 13.37
C SER A 21 5.90 6.77 13.58
N GLU A 22 5.50 7.26 14.75
CA GLU A 22 5.79 8.59 15.27
C GLU A 22 6.50 8.40 16.61
N GLY A 23 7.83 8.58 16.62
CA GLY A 23 8.65 8.09 17.71
C GLY A 23 8.55 6.57 17.84
N ASP A 24 8.13 6.08 19.00
CA ASP A 24 7.88 4.67 19.30
C ASP A 24 6.41 4.24 19.12
N GLN A 25 5.50 5.17 18.80
CA GLN A 25 4.08 4.87 18.61
C GLN A 25 3.80 4.44 17.17
N PRO A 26 3.37 3.17 16.94
CA PRO A 26 2.90 2.74 15.62
C PRO A 26 1.49 3.29 15.32
N HIS A 27 1.28 3.59 14.05
CA HIS A 27 0.00 4.05 13.50
C HIS A 27 -0.37 3.23 12.28
N VAL A 28 -1.63 2.77 12.17
CA VAL A 28 -2.16 2.03 11.03
C VAL A 28 -3.33 2.79 10.40
N ARG A 29 -3.37 2.83 9.07
CA ARG A 29 -4.46 3.49 8.32
C ARG A 29 -4.63 2.87 6.93
N PRO A 30 -5.82 2.99 6.32
CA PRO A 30 -6.03 2.57 4.95
C PRO A 30 -5.19 3.43 3.99
N LEU A 31 -4.69 2.80 2.95
CA LEU A 31 -3.94 3.42 1.87
C LEU A 31 -4.35 2.77 0.54
N THR A 32 -4.47 3.59 -0.52
CA THR A 32 -4.80 3.09 -1.85
C THR A 32 -3.65 3.33 -2.81
N VAL A 33 -3.24 2.28 -3.51
CA VAL A 33 -2.28 2.34 -4.61
C VAL A 33 -2.98 2.90 -5.84
N TRP A 34 -2.37 3.88 -6.49
CA TRP A 34 -2.89 4.41 -7.74
C TRP A 34 -2.11 3.94 -8.97
N ARG A 35 -0.89 3.44 -8.78
CA ARG A 35 -0.03 2.88 -9.81
C ARG A 35 0.93 1.87 -9.21
N ALA A 36 1.17 0.75 -9.91
CA ALA A 36 2.26 -0.16 -9.63
C ALA A 36 2.83 -0.66 -10.97
N ASP A 37 4.15 -0.64 -11.09
CA ASP A 37 4.90 -1.10 -12.27
C ASP A 37 6.35 -1.44 -11.87
N GLU A 38 7.17 -1.78 -12.84
CA GLU A 38 8.58 -2.15 -12.65
C GLU A 38 9.41 -1.07 -11.95
N THR A 39 8.93 0.18 -11.92
CA THR A 39 9.61 1.29 -11.23
C THR A 39 9.18 1.47 -9.78
N GLY A 40 8.12 0.79 -9.35
CA GLY A 40 7.67 0.77 -7.96
C GLY A 40 6.16 0.83 -7.77
N ILE A 41 5.77 1.02 -6.53
CA ILE A 41 4.38 1.12 -6.08
C ILE A 41 4.13 2.54 -5.59
N TYR A 42 3.07 3.18 -6.11
CA TYR A 42 2.83 4.60 -5.99
C TYR A 42 1.58 4.92 -5.18
N PHE A 43 1.72 5.92 -4.31
CA PHE A 43 0.68 6.45 -3.43
C PHE A 43 0.59 7.96 -3.56
N TYR A 44 -0.53 8.53 -3.12
CA TYR A 44 -0.63 9.96 -2.88
C TYR A 44 -1.29 10.23 -1.53
N LEU A 45 -0.91 11.33 -0.91
CA LEU A 45 -1.40 11.73 0.41
C LEU A 45 -1.61 13.26 0.46
N PRO A 46 -2.72 13.71 1.05
CA PRO A 46 -2.86 15.12 1.40
C PRO A 46 -1.83 15.52 2.47
N LYS A 47 -1.10 16.62 2.22
CA LYS A 47 -0.02 17.11 3.13
C LYS A 47 -0.53 17.56 4.51
N PHE A 48 -1.82 17.86 4.65
CA PHE A 48 -2.41 18.24 5.93
C PHE A 48 -2.68 17.04 6.86
N LYS A 49 -2.56 15.81 6.38
CA LYS A 49 -2.74 14.61 7.21
C LYS A 49 -1.48 14.31 8.03
N SER A 50 -1.67 13.84 9.27
CA SER A 50 -0.56 13.45 10.18
C SER A 50 0.39 12.43 9.56
N VAL A 51 -0.12 11.50 8.74
CA VAL A 51 0.69 10.51 8.04
C VAL A 51 1.75 11.14 7.14
N TYR A 52 1.47 12.28 6.49
CA TYR A 52 2.46 12.99 5.68
C TYR A 52 3.64 13.45 6.54
N ARG A 53 3.37 14.07 7.70
CA ARG A 53 4.40 14.49 8.66
C ARG A 53 5.21 13.30 9.15
N GLN A 54 4.54 12.22 9.57
CA GLN A 54 5.19 10.98 10.03
C GLN A 54 6.17 10.42 8.99
N LEU A 55 5.74 10.35 7.73
CA LEU A 55 6.58 9.84 6.63
C LEU A 55 7.71 10.79 6.23
N ARG A 56 7.57 12.09 6.47
CA ARG A 56 8.65 13.06 6.28
C ARG A 56 9.72 12.93 7.35
N GLU A 57 9.34 12.61 8.58
CA GLU A 57 10.24 12.40 9.71
C GLU A 57 10.87 11.00 9.70
N ASN A 58 10.07 9.99 9.36
CA ASN A 58 10.49 8.59 9.25
C ASN A 58 9.85 7.95 8.00
N PRO A 59 10.58 7.81 6.89
CA PRO A 59 10.03 7.29 5.63
C PRO A 59 9.81 5.77 5.64
N LYS A 60 10.14 5.07 6.71
CA LYS A 60 9.91 3.63 6.83
C LYS A 60 8.43 3.33 6.93
N ILE A 61 8.00 2.33 6.17
CA ILE A 61 6.59 1.93 6.08
C ILE A 61 6.50 0.42 5.92
N GLU A 62 5.44 -0.15 6.46
CA GLU A 62 4.98 -1.49 6.09
C GLU A 62 3.53 -1.40 5.62
N ILE A 63 3.21 -2.06 4.51
CA ILE A 63 1.86 -2.07 3.94
C ILE A 63 1.42 -3.52 3.78
N ALA A 64 0.20 -3.80 4.25
CA ALA A 64 -0.46 -5.09 4.10
C ALA A 64 -1.62 -4.96 3.11
N PHE A 65 -1.63 -5.82 2.08
CA PHE A 65 -2.71 -5.97 1.11
C PHE A 65 -3.35 -7.33 1.28
N LEU A 66 -4.67 -7.36 1.40
CA LEU A 66 -5.41 -8.58 1.62
C LEU A 66 -6.25 -8.93 0.39
N GLN A 67 -6.02 -10.12 -0.16
CA GLN A 67 -6.98 -10.77 -1.05
C GLN A 67 -7.84 -11.69 -0.20
N PRO A 68 -9.14 -11.40 -0.02
CA PRO A 68 -10.02 -12.27 0.73
C PRO A 68 -10.15 -13.64 0.02
N PRO A 69 -10.45 -14.70 0.76
CA PRO A 69 -10.71 -16.01 0.16
C PRO A 69 -11.94 -15.97 -0.73
N ALA A 70 -11.97 -16.83 -1.74
CA ALA A 70 -13.21 -17.08 -2.44
C ALA A 70 -14.25 -17.70 -1.47
N PRO A 71 -15.56 -17.47 -1.68
CA PRO A 71 -16.60 -17.94 -0.75
C PRO A 71 -16.54 -19.45 -0.46
N GLN A 72 -16.13 -20.26 -1.44
CA GLN A 72 -15.98 -21.72 -1.29
C GLN A 72 -14.75 -22.12 -0.44
N ASP A 73 -13.78 -21.22 -0.24
CA ASP A 73 -12.53 -21.47 0.49
C ASP A 73 -12.64 -21.02 1.95
N VAL A 74 -13.81 -20.54 2.35
CA VAL A 74 -14.10 -20.13 3.72
C VAL A 74 -14.41 -21.38 4.55
N ILE A 75 -13.58 -21.67 5.54
CA ILE A 75 -13.75 -22.82 6.44
C ILE A 75 -14.39 -22.34 7.75
N ALA A 76 -15.58 -22.82 8.05
CA ALA A 76 -16.18 -22.62 9.36
C ALA A 76 -15.54 -23.59 10.38
N LEU A 77 -14.90 -23.06 11.41
CA LEU A 77 -14.35 -23.85 12.51
C LEU A 77 -15.45 -24.09 13.58
N PRO A 78 -15.93 -25.33 13.77
CA PRO A 78 -17.10 -25.59 14.60
C PRO A 78 -16.87 -25.35 16.09
N VAL A 79 -15.63 -25.29 16.56
CA VAL A 79 -15.29 -25.21 18.00
C VAL A 79 -15.30 -23.77 18.54
N ILE A 80 -15.06 -22.77 17.72
CA ILE A 80 -14.92 -21.36 18.17
C ILE A 80 -15.80 -20.39 17.38
N GLY A 81 -16.65 -20.86 16.49
CA GLY A 81 -17.51 -20.02 15.65
C GLY A 81 -16.73 -19.08 14.71
N THR A 82 -15.43 -19.30 14.56
CA THR A 82 -14.53 -18.47 13.75
C THR A 82 -14.47 -19.01 12.34
N VAL A 83 -14.64 -18.16 11.37
CA VAL A 83 -14.40 -18.48 9.97
C VAL A 83 -12.90 -18.35 9.71
N ALA A 84 -12.22 -19.47 9.47
CA ALA A 84 -10.85 -19.46 9.01
C ALA A 84 -10.85 -19.11 7.51
N SER A 85 -10.09 -18.10 7.17
CA SER A 85 -9.96 -17.61 5.80
C SER A 85 -8.69 -18.18 5.17
N THR A 86 -8.79 -18.68 3.94
CA THR A 86 -7.63 -19.07 3.12
C THR A 86 -7.14 -17.92 2.24
N GLY A 87 -7.51 -16.69 2.56
CA GLY A 87 -7.08 -15.49 1.85
C GLY A 87 -5.55 -15.34 1.84
N THR A 88 -5.06 -14.57 0.88
CA THR A 88 -3.64 -14.26 0.74
C THR A 88 -3.36 -12.85 1.25
N LEU A 89 -2.34 -12.72 2.09
CA LEU A 89 -1.81 -11.45 2.56
C LEU A 89 -0.45 -11.19 1.91
N LEU A 90 -0.31 -10.06 1.23
CA LEU A 90 0.97 -9.52 0.82
C LEU A 90 1.39 -8.43 1.79
N ARG A 91 2.60 -8.51 2.35
CA ARG A 91 3.24 -7.43 3.09
C ARG A 91 4.41 -6.87 2.28
N ILE A 92 4.53 -5.57 2.27
CA ILE A 92 5.62 -4.83 1.64
C ILE A 92 6.22 -3.91 2.68
N THR A 93 7.50 -4.13 3.00
CA THR A 93 8.27 -3.28 3.89
C THR A 93 9.26 -2.47 3.08
N GLY A 94 9.37 -1.17 3.31
CA GLY A 94 10.30 -0.34 2.57
C GLY A 94 10.40 1.09 3.09
N CYS A 95 11.12 1.91 2.33
CA CYS A 95 11.21 3.34 2.54
C CYS A 95 10.48 4.07 1.42
N LEU A 96 9.67 5.07 1.79
CA LEU A 96 8.98 5.91 0.82
C LEU A 96 9.89 7.02 0.30
N GLU A 97 9.90 7.17 -1.01
CA GLU A 97 10.47 8.32 -1.71
C GLU A 97 9.35 9.32 -2.02
N CYS A 98 9.56 10.59 -1.63
CA CYS A 98 8.65 11.66 -2.03
C CYS A 98 9.02 12.13 -3.44
N LEU A 99 8.06 12.07 -4.36
CA LEU A 99 8.26 12.42 -5.77
C LEU A 99 7.69 13.82 -6.04
N GLU A 100 8.54 14.68 -6.59
CA GLU A 100 8.15 16.05 -6.94
C GLU A 100 8.27 16.33 -8.46
N ASP A 101 8.59 15.31 -9.25
CA ASP A 101 8.70 15.45 -10.69
C ASP A 101 7.35 15.75 -11.35
N ALA A 102 7.35 16.70 -12.29
CA ALA A 102 6.15 17.18 -12.95
C ALA A 102 5.44 16.10 -13.78
N GLY A 103 6.19 15.13 -14.32
CA GLY A 103 5.64 14.05 -15.14
C GLY A 103 4.77 13.09 -14.34
N THR A 104 5.29 12.61 -13.21
CA THR A 104 4.54 11.73 -12.30
C THR A 104 3.32 12.43 -11.71
N ARG A 105 3.48 13.69 -11.29
CA ARG A 105 2.37 14.49 -10.77
C ARG A 105 1.28 14.69 -11.82
N LYS A 106 1.66 15.11 -13.04
CA LYS A 106 0.71 15.25 -14.15
C LYS A 106 -0.08 13.97 -14.40
N ARG A 107 0.61 12.83 -14.46
CA ARG A 107 -0.05 11.52 -14.67
C ARG A 107 -1.05 11.19 -13.56
N LEU A 108 -0.73 11.46 -12.29
CA LEU A 108 -1.66 11.29 -11.17
C LEU A 108 -2.93 12.14 -11.38
N PHE A 109 -2.77 13.43 -11.69
CA PHE A 109 -3.91 14.34 -11.85
C PHE A 109 -4.74 14.06 -13.11
N ASP A 110 -4.13 13.54 -14.17
CA ASP A 110 -4.86 13.13 -15.37
C ASP A 110 -5.69 11.85 -15.12
N LEU A 111 -5.18 10.90 -14.34
CA LEU A 111 -5.90 9.68 -13.95
C LEU A 111 -6.97 9.93 -12.85
N HIS A 112 -6.78 10.96 -12.04
CA HIS A 112 -7.68 11.32 -10.93
C HIS A 112 -8.10 12.79 -11.00
N PRO A 113 -8.96 13.16 -12.00
CA PRO A 113 -9.35 14.56 -12.22
C PRO A 113 -9.99 15.24 -11.01
N TRP A 114 -10.63 14.47 -10.12
CA TRP A 114 -11.25 15.00 -8.90
C TRP A 114 -10.21 15.60 -7.92
N LEU A 115 -8.94 15.17 -7.96
CA LEU A 115 -7.88 15.77 -7.16
C LEU A 115 -7.62 17.23 -7.53
N LYS A 116 -7.91 17.62 -8.78
CA LYS A 116 -7.78 19.01 -9.25
C LYS A 116 -8.79 19.94 -8.54
N GLN A 117 -9.94 19.40 -8.12
CA GLN A 117 -10.98 20.16 -7.43
C GLN A 117 -10.59 20.54 -5.99
N LEU A 118 -9.58 19.88 -5.42
CA LEU A 118 -9.05 20.20 -4.09
C LEU A 118 -8.04 21.36 -4.11
N GLY A 119 -7.77 21.95 -5.26
CA GLY A 119 -6.78 23.01 -5.46
C GLY A 119 -7.17 23.96 -6.60
N ASP A 120 -6.19 24.58 -7.25
CA ASP A 120 -6.36 25.58 -8.32
C ASP A 120 -6.61 24.98 -9.73
N GLY A 121 -6.80 23.68 -9.82
CA GLY A 121 -7.26 23.01 -11.05
C GLY A 121 -6.19 22.38 -11.94
N THR A 122 -4.90 22.66 -11.82
CA THR A 122 -3.84 22.12 -12.68
C THR A 122 -2.89 21.19 -11.96
N ASP A 123 -2.40 21.60 -10.81
CA ASP A 123 -1.58 20.81 -9.89
C ASP A 123 -1.91 21.25 -8.47
N ASN A 124 -2.25 20.32 -7.61
CA ASN A 124 -2.55 20.65 -6.22
C ASN A 124 -1.31 20.49 -5.34
N PRO A 125 -0.66 21.59 -4.90
CA PRO A 125 0.54 21.51 -4.07
C PRO A 125 0.30 20.84 -2.71
N MET A 126 -0.96 20.72 -2.29
CA MET A 126 -1.35 20.01 -1.05
C MET A 126 -1.34 18.48 -1.19
N ILE A 127 -1.13 17.95 -2.38
CA ILE A 127 -1.00 16.51 -2.62
C ILE A 127 0.46 16.15 -2.76
N ALA A 128 0.94 15.26 -1.90
CA ALA A 128 2.25 14.63 -2.01
C ALA A 128 2.12 13.28 -2.72
N VAL A 129 3.07 12.99 -3.61
CA VAL A 129 3.19 11.70 -4.30
C VAL A 129 4.35 10.95 -3.70
N PHE A 130 4.17 9.66 -3.44
CA PHE A 130 5.17 8.78 -2.87
C PHE A 130 5.33 7.52 -3.71
N ARG A 131 6.53 6.95 -3.66
CA ARG A 131 6.87 5.67 -4.28
C ARG A 131 7.65 4.80 -3.30
N ILE A 132 7.40 3.48 -3.35
CA ILE A 132 8.34 2.46 -2.90
C ILE A 132 8.99 1.89 -4.15
N SER A 133 10.28 2.14 -4.37
CA SER A 133 11.03 1.64 -5.54
C SER A 133 11.82 0.37 -5.23
N ALA A 134 12.12 0.14 -3.95
CA ALA A 134 12.80 -1.05 -3.45
C ALA A 134 12.27 -1.37 -2.06
N GLY A 135 12.16 -2.63 -1.74
CA GLY A 135 11.68 -3.09 -0.44
C GLY A 135 11.67 -4.60 -0.36
N GLU A 136 11.39 -5.09 0.83
CA GLU A 136 11.16 -6.51 1.08
C GLU A 136 9.65 -6.79 0.95
N PHE A 137 9.30 -7.93 0.35
CA PHE A 137 7.91 -8.37 0.26
C PHE A 137 7.77 -9.82 0.73
N SER A 138 6.66 -10.10 1.39
CA SER A 138 6.33 -11.43 1.84
C SER A 138 4.86 -11.75 1.59
N PHE A 139 4.61 -12.97 1.11
CA PHE A 139 3.25 -13.50 0.96
C PHE A 139 2.95 -14.49 2.08
N TRP A 140 1.81 -14.33 2.69
CA TRP A 140 1.30 -15.21 3.72
C TRP A 140 -0.06 -15.78 3.31
N THR A 141 -0.23 -17.07 3.52
CA THR A 141 -1.52 -17.76 3.43
C THR A 141 -1.72 -18.63 4.67
N LEU A 142 -2.95 -19.04 4.95
CA LEU A 142 -3.22 -19.94 6.07
C LEU A 142 -2.46 -21.27 5.96
N THR A 143 -2.23 -21.76 4.74
CA THR A 143 -1.51 -23.03 4.46
C THR A 143 0.00 -22.85 4.36
N ASN A 144 0.47 -21.61 4.14
CA ASN A 144 1.90 -21.28 4.06
C ASN A 144 2.19 -20.19 5.10
N ASN A 145 2.41 -20.62 6.33
CA ASN A 145 2.77 -19.72 7.44
C ASN A 145 4.29 -19.43 7.47
N SER A 146 4.99 -19.61 6.37
CA SER A 146 6.38 -19.23 6.25
C SER A 146 6.48 -17.74 5.94
N GLU A 147 7.05 -16.97 6.85
CA GLU A 147 7.60 -15.66 6.54
C GLU A 147 8.84 -15.89 5.66
N SER A 148 8.65 -16.12 4.37
CA SER A 148 9.75 -16.15 3.41
C SER A 148 10.07 -14.71 3.06
N ASN A 149 11.15 -14.17 3.59
CA ASN A 149 11.82 -13.01 3.03
C ASN A 149 12.61 -13.50 1.81
N PRO A 150 12.23 -13.17 0.59
CA PRO A 150 13.17 -13.24 -0.52
C PRO A 150 14.19 -12.11 -0.29
N ALA A 151 15.45 -12.49 -0.24
CA ALA A 151 16.56 -11.57 -0.26
C ALA A 151 16.69 -10.91 -1.64
#